data_4ac66788d586f4417cfc6404f61f663b
#
_entry.id   4ac66788d586f4417cfc6404f61f663b
#
_cell.length_a   1.000
_cell.length_b   1.000
_cell.length_c   1.000
_cell.angle_alpha   90.00
_cell.angle_beta   90.00
_cell.angle_gamma   90.00
#
_symmetry.space_group_name_H-M   'P 1'
#
loop_
_entity.id
_entity.type
_entity.pdbx_description
1 polymer ?
#
loop_
_entity_poly.entity_id
_entity_poly.type
_entity_poly.pdbx_seq_one_letter_code
_entity_poly.pdbx_strand_id
1 'polypeptide(L)'
;GTISCASGQRMANTDWFRIDIKGVSAHGSMPHKGVDAVVVAAEIVVALQVLVSRDISPFEPLVVTVGEIHGGEARNIMAGSAYLTGTIRTWSDKTRKAMPERLEHLIQRSAKAFNAKAKLTYQEGNAGLSNDSECAERCRKSVVKLFGEEAVSDYEGTLAGEDFSEYLDIVPGVFVFLGCRNPDVDAVYPQHSGYYTVDESVLKNGAALA
;
A
#
# COMPACT_ATOMS: atom_id res chain seq x y z
N GLY A 1 -4.14 -12.67 -22.62
CA GLY A 1 -3.02 -13.61 -22.85
C GLY A 1 -1.66 -12.93 -23.05
N THR A 2 -1.56 -11.58 -22.90
CA THR A 2 -0.26 -10.90 -22.95
C THR A 2 0.55 -11.15 -21.67
N ILE A 3 1.88 -11.03 -21.75
CA ILE A 3 2.80 -11.35 -20.66
C ILE A 3 3.72 -10.17 -20.42
N SER A 4 3.80 -9.70 -19.16
CA SER A 4 4.75 -8.67 -18.74
C SER A 4 5.81 -9.27 -17.83
N CYS A 5 7.06 -9.16 -18.24
CA CYS A 5 8.26 -9.61 -17.51
C CYS A 5 9.33 -8.51 -17.47
N ALA A 6 8.91 -7.24 -17.45
CA ALA A 6 9.84 -6.11 -17.43
C ALA A 6 10.77 -6.15 -16.20
N SER A 7 12.00 -5.66 -16.36
CA SER A 7 12.98 -5.54 -15.29
C SER A 7 12.67 -4.42 -14.31
N GLY A 8 13.30 -4.44 -13.15
CA GLY A 8 13.14 -3.40 -12.10
C GLY A 8 11.88 -3.56 -11.28
N GLN A 9 11.50 -2.48 -10.60
CA GLN A 9 10.38 -2.49 -9.65
C GLN A 9 9.06 -2.84 -10.34
N ARG A 10 8.35 -3.82 -9.78
CA ARG A 10 7.07 -4.33 -10.32
C ARG A 10 5.93 -4.19 -9.34
N MET A 11 6.19 -4.31 -8.03
CA MET A 11 5.20 -4.15 -6.97
C MET A 11 5.77 -3.38 -5.80
N ALA A 12 4.91 -2.73 -5.02
CA ALA A 12 5.31 -1.82 -3.95
C ALA A 12 5.75 -2.53 -2.67
N ASN A 13 6.56 -1.83 -1.87
CA ASN A 13 6.72 -2.17 -0.45
C ASN A 13 5.39 -2.02 0.27
N THR A 14 5.15 -2.88 1.26
CA THR A 14 3.90 -2.97 2.00
C THR A 14 4.17 -2.85 3.49
N ASP A 15 3.68 -1.79 4.11
CA ASP A 15 3.85 -1.54 5.54
C ASP A 15 2.51 -1.20 6.18
N TRP A 16 2.44 -1.32 7.51
CA TRP A 16 1.27 -1.00 8.32
C TRP A 16 1.61 -0.01 9.42
N PHE A 17 0.62 0.73 9.87
CA PHE A 17 0.76 1.58 11.04
C PHE A 17 -0.46 1.51 11.94
N ARG A 18 -0.21 1.79 13.22
CA ARG A 18 -1.21 2.10 14.22
C ARG A 18 -0.82 3.38 14.95
N ILE A 19 -1.78 4.26 15.16
CA ILE A 19 -1.61 5.51 15.90
C ILE A 19 -2.58 5.48 17.07
N ASP A 20 -2.05 5.39 18.29
CA ASP A 20 -2.82 5.49 19.51
C ASP A 20 -2.78 6.93 20.01
N ILE A 21 -3.95 7.52 20.28
CA ILE A 21 -4.14 8.91 20.67
C ILE A 21 -4.69 8.96 22.09
N LYS A 22 -4.04 9.74 22.94
CA LYS A 22 -4.45 9.97 24.33
C LYS A 22 -4.81 11.43 24.54
N GLY A 23 -6.08 11.67 24.79
CA GLY A 23 -6.66 12.94 25.24
C GLY A 23 -7.02 12.92 26.72
N VAL A 24 -8.04 13.69 27.08
CA VAL A 24 -8.62 13.77 28.41
C VAL A 24 -10.14 13.84 28.29
N SER A 25 -10.85 12.86 28.85
CA SER A 25 -12.32 12.83 28.83
C SER A 25 -12.92 14.01 29.60
N ALA A 26 -14.05 14.52 29.09
CA ALA A 26 -14.84 15.54 29.77
C ALA A 26 -16.32 15.39 29.40
N HIS A 27 -17.18 16.07 30.16
CA HIS A 27 -18.61 16.16 29.82
C HIS A 27 -18.78 16.90 28.48
N GLY A 28 -19.60 16.40 27.56
CA GLY A 28 -19.76 16.97 26.23
C GLY A 28 -20.16 18.45 26.18
N SER A 29 -20.81 18.95 27.23
CA SER A 29 -21.13 20.39 27.38
C SER A 29 -19.99 21.24 27.98
N MET A 30 -18.88 20.60 28.39
CA MET A 30 -17.72 21.27 29.02
C MET A 30 -16.40 20.92 28.30
N PRO A 31 -16.29 21.10 26.97
CA PRO A 31 -15.13 20.64 26.18
C PRO A 31 -13.82 21.34 26.62
N HIS A 32 -13.89 22.54 27.20
CA HIS A 32 -12.73 23.28 27.71
C HIS A 32 -12.05 22.62 28.92
N LYS A 33 -12.63 21.56 29.50
CA LYS A 33 -12.06 20.79 30.63
C LYS A 33 -11.33 19.53 30.20
N GLY A 34 -11.24 19.24 28.90
CA GLY A 34 -10.63 18.03 28.39
C GLY A 34 -9.82 18.25 27.12
N VAL A 35 -9.41 17.15 26.51
CA VAL A 35 -8.71 17.09 25.22
C VAL A 35 -9.38 16.01 24.37
N ASP A 36 -10.00 16.39 23.27
CA ASP A 36 -10.83 15.49 22.45
C ASP A 36 -9.98 14.62 21.53
N ALA A 37 -9.86 13.35 21.88
CA ALA A 37 -9.07 12.39 21.09
C ALA A 37 -9.70 12.10 19.71
N VAL A 38 -11.02 12.22 19.55
CA VAL A 38 -11.69 12.00 18.25
C VAL A 38 -11.39 13.15 17.30
N VAL A 39 -11.41 14.39 17.78
CA VAL A 39 -11.01 15.56 16.96
C VAL A 39 -9.55 15.42 16.53
N VAL A 40 -8.65 15.05 17.46
CA VAL A 40 -7.23 14.86 17.13
C VAL A 40 -7.03 13.73 16.11
N ALA A 41 -7.78 12.63 16.22
CA ALA A 41 -7.73 11.54 15.25
C ALA A 41 -8.14 12.03 13.84
N ALA A 42 -9.23 12.78 13.74
CA ALA A 42 -9.69 13.35 12.47
C ALA A 42 -8.65 14.29 11.85
N GLU A 43 -8.02 15.15 12.63
CA GLU A 43 -6.96 16.05 12.17
C GLU A 43 -5.72 15.29 11.71
N ILE A 44 -5.33 14.22 12.39
CA ILE A 44 -4.22 13.37 11.95
C ILE A 44 -4.56 12.70 10.61
N VAL A 45 -5.79 12.22 10.40
CA VAL A 45 -6.22 11.66 9.09
C VAL A 45 -6.04 12.67 7.97
N VAL A 46 -6.44 13.93 8.18
CA VAL A 46 -6.27 15.02 7.21
C VAL A 46 -4.80 15.35 7.00
N ALA A 47 -4.01 15.44 8.08
CA ALA A 47 -2.58 15.73 8.00
C ALA A 47 -1.81 14.66 7.23
N LEU A 48 -2.16 13.38 7.38
CA LEU A 48 -1.53 12.29 6.63
C LEU A 48 -1.68 12.45 5.10
N GLN A 49 -2.73 13.10 4.61
CA GLN A 49 -2.89 13.39 3.18
C GLN A 49 -1.85 14.41 2.68
N VAL A 50 -1.39 15.31 3.54
CA VAL A 50 -0.36 16.30 3.21
C VAL A 50 0.99 15.62 2.94
N LEU A 51 1.30 14.55 3.68
CA LEU A 51 2.50 13.74 3.46
C LEU A 51 2.60 13.26 1.99
N VAL A 52 1.52 12.70 1.46
CA VAL A 52 1.46 12.22 0.07
C VAL A 52 1.48 13.38 -0.92
N SER A 53 0.70 14.43 -0.65
CA SER A 53 0.43 15.48 -1.64
C SER A 53 1.44 16.63 -1.65
N ARG A 54 2.27 16.79 -0.60
CA ARG A 54 3.18 17.94 -0.43
C ARG A 54 4.62 17.59 -0.03
N ASP A 55 4.83 16.48 0.68
CA ASP A 55 6.16 16.13 1.21
C ASP A 55 6.94 15.19 0.30
N ILE A 56 6.23 14.39 -0.49
CA ILE A 56 6.83 13.43 -1.41
C ILE A 56 6.71 13.95 -2.84
N SER A 57 7.74 13.71 -3.64
CA SER A 57 7.74 14.06 -5.06
C SER A 57 6.57 13.39 -5.79
N PRO A 58 5.83 14.10 -6.67
CA PRO A 58 4.77 13.50 -7.46
C PRO A 58 5.25 12.40 -8.43
N PHE A 59 6.57 12.30 -8.66
CA PHE A 59 7.19 11.22 -9.44
C PHE A 59 7.54 9.99 -8.59
N GLU A 60 7.31 10.05 -7.28
CA GLU A 60 7.55 8.95 -6.35
C GLU A 60 6.20 8.38 -5.90
N PRO A 61 5.79 7.22 -6.40
CA PRO A 61 4.51 6.63 -6.02
C PRO A 61 4.47 6.30 -4.52
N LEU A 62 3.49 6.89 -3.84
CA LEU A 62 3.21 6.67 -2.42
C LEU A 62 1.70 6.62 -2.20
N VAL A 63 1.26 5.61 -1.45
CA VAL A 63 -0.11 5.53 -0.94
C VAL A 63 -0.09 5.42 0.58
N VAL A 64 -0.86 6.26 1.26
CA VAL A 64 -1.14 6.18 2.70
C VAL A 64 -2.63 6.10 2.89
N THR A 65 -3.11 4.99 3.42
CA THR A 65 -4.54 4.76 3.65
C THR A 65 -4.80 4.54 5.13
N VAL A 66 -5.69 5.34 5.72
CA VAL A 66 -6.29 5.05 7.02
C VAL A 66 -7.50 4.16 6.76
N GLY A 67 -7.43 2.89 7.15
CA GLY A 67 -8.48 1.90 6.97
C GLY A 67 -9.49 1.89 8.11
N GLU A 68 -9.07 2.27 9.32
CA GLU A 68 -9.89 2.27 10.52
C GLU A 68 -9.66 3.51 11.37
N ILE A 69 -10.74 4.02 11.95
CA ILE A 69 -10.74 5.07 12.96
C ILE A 69 -11.72 4.69 14.06
N HIS A 70 -11.23 4.65 15.32
CA HIS A 70 -12.04 4.32 16.49
C HIS A 70 -11.79 5.30 17.61
N GLY A 71 -12.86 5.72 18.31
CA GLY A 71 -12.76 6.59 19.46
C GLY A 71 -14.11 6.92 20.08
N GLY A 72 -14.08 7.26 21.38
CA GLY A 72 -15.27 7.60 22.15
C GLY A 72 -16.05 6.39 22.68
N GLU A 73 -16.84 6.62 23.72
CA GLU A 73 -17.64 5.59 24.41
C GLU A 73 -19.13 5.97 24.44
N ALA A 74 -19.45 7.27 24.51
CA ALA A 74 -20.81 7.74 24.58
C ALA A 74 -20.98 9.13 23.95
N ARG A 75 -22.16 9.39 23.38
CA ARG A 75 -22.48 10.63 22.65
C ARG A 75 -22.37 11.92 23.45
N ASN A 76 -22.40 11.85 24.77
CA ASN A 76 -22.36 13.00 25.69
C ASN A 76 -21.05 13.08 26.49
N ILE A 77 -20.07 12.24 26.17
CA ILE A 77 -18.73 12.22 26.76
C ILE A 77 -17.71 12.48 25.66
N MET A 78 -16.89 13.50 25.86
CA MET A 78 -15.75 13.78 25.00
C MET A 78 -14.70 12.65 25.13
N ALA A 79 -14.21 12.14 24.01
CA ALA A 79 -13.34 10.98 23.98
C ALA A 79 -11.97 11.25 24.62
N GLY A 80 -11.61 10.44 25.61
CA GLY A 80 -10.27 10.44 26.22
C GLY A 80 -9.23 9.63 25.46
N SER A 81 -9.64 8.79 24.51
CA SER A 81 -8.75 7.99 23.66
C SER A 81 -9.37 7.74 22.30
N ALA A 82 -8.49 7.57 21.32
CA ALA A 82 -8.83 7.12 19.96
C ALA A 82 -7.66 6.34 19.36
N TYR A 83 -7.90 5.59 18.29
CA TYR A 83 -6.82 5.03 17.50
C TYR A 83 -7.17 5.00 16.01
N LEU A 84 -6.12 4.99 15.19
CA LEU A 84 -6.17 4.82 13.75
C LEU A 84 -5.32 3.60 13.37
N THR A 85 -5.76 2.83 12.37
CA THR A 85 -4.91 1.85 11.70
C THR A 85 -4.92 2.06 10.19
N GLY A 86 -3.82 1.72 9.55
CA GLY A 86 -3.72 1.92 8.12
C GLY A 86 -2.53 1.22 7.47
N THR A 87 -2.41 1.45 6.17
CA THR A 87 -1.39 0.86 5.32
C THR A 87 -0.61 1.93 4.57
N ILE A 88 0.65 1.59 4.26
CA ILE A 88 1.53 2.40 3.45
C ILE A 88 2.03 1.54 2.29
N ARG A 89 2.05 2.14 1.10
CA ARG A 89 2.67 1.55 -0.08
C ARG A 89 3.71 2.53 -0.60
N THR A 90 4.96 2.09 -0.70
CA THR A 90 6.06 2.88 -1.23
C THR A 90 6.68 2.17 -2.43
N TRP A 91 7.05 2.94 -3.43
CA TRP A 91 7.70 2.38 -4.62
C TRP A 91 9.19 2.14 -4.38
N SER A 92 9.89 3.10 -3.82
CA SER A 92 11.33 2.98 -3.56
C SER A 92 11.64 2.66 -2.09
N ASP A 93 12.72 1.92 -1.87
CA ASP A 93 13.27 1.64 -0.53
C ASP A 93 13.74 2.90 0.19
N LYS A 94 14.21 3.90 -0.57
CA LYS A 94 14.59 5.19 0.00
C LYS A 94 13.41 5.88 0.67
N THR A 95 12.26 5.90 0.00
CA THR A 95 11.03 6.46 0.56
C THR A 95 10.55 5.62 1.72
N ARG A 96 10.54 4.28 1.59
CA ARG A 96 10.15 3.37 2.68
C ARG A 96 10.92 3.64 3.97
N LYS A 97 12.26 3.68 3.89
CA LYS A 97 13.14 3.92 5.05
C LYS A 97 12.90 5.26 5.74
N ALA A 98 12.42 6.26 5.00
CA ALA A 98 12.13 7.59 5.56
C ALA A 98 10.73 7.69 6.19
N MET A 99 9.81 6.75 5.91
CA MET A 99 8.40 6.84 6.32
C MET A 99 8.19 6.83 7.84
N PRO A 100 8.85 5.96 8.64
CA PRO A 100 8.62 5.94 10.09
C PRO A 100 8.90 7.30 10.74
N GLU A 101 10.02 7.93 10.41
CA GLU A 101 10.40 9.25 10.96
C GLU A 101 9.43 10.35 10.50
N ARG A 102 9.06 10.37 9.22
CA ARG A 102 8.12 11.35 8.66
C ARG A 102 6.74 11.26 9.33
N LEU A 103 6.23 10.04 9.48
CA LEU A 103 4.96 9.79 10.16
C LEU A 103 5.01 10.22 11.62
N GLU A 104 6.02 9.78 12.36
CA GLU A 104 6.19 10.13 13.77
C GLU A 104 6.21 11.65 13.94
N HIS A 105 6.98 12.36 13.12
CA HIS A 105 7.09 13.80 13.15
C HIS A 105 5.75 14.51 12.91
N LEU A 106 5.02 14.09 11.87
CA LEU A 106 3.71 14.64 11.54
C LEU A 106 2.71 14.40 12.67
N ILE A 107 2.62 13.17 13.15
CA ILE A 107 1.68 12.72 14.17
C ILE A 107 1.92 13.47 15.49
N GLN A 108 3.17 13.57 15.93
CA GLN A 108 3.52 14.25 17.17
C GLN A 108 3.18 15.76 17.12
N ARG A 109 3.44 16.41 15.99
CA ARG A 109 3.11 17.83 15.82
C ARG A 109 1.61 18.05 15.77
N SER A 110 0.87 17.22 15.05
CA SER A 110 -0.60 17.29 14.99
C SER A 110 -1.21 17.08 16.37
N ALA A 111 -0.82 16.04 17.09
CA ALA A 111 -1.33 15.80 18.44
C ALA A 111 -1.00 16.94 19.42
N LYS A 112 0.23 17.46 19.36
CA LYS A 112 0.66 18.58 20.22
C LYS A 112 -0.11 19.86 19.96
N ALA A 113 -0.51 20.14 18.72
CA ALA A 113 -1.31 21.32 18.37
C ALA A 113 -2.66 21.37 19.13
N PHE A 114 -3.17 20.19 19.52
CA PHE A 114 -4.42 20.03 20.27
C PHE A 114 -4.21 19.59 21.73
N ASN A 115 -2.98 19.70 22.26
CA ASN A 115 -2.62 19.29 23.62
C ASN A 115 -2.81 17.78 23.92
N ALA A 116 -2.91 16.96 22.91
CA ALA A 116 -2.99 15.50 23.02
C ALA A 116 -1.58 14.86 22.97
N LYS A 117 -1.54 13.57 23.29
CA LYS A 117 -0.38 12.71 23.04
C LYS A 117 -0.74 11.66 22.00
N ALA A 118 0.19 11.34 21.11
CA ALA A 118 0.01 10.26 20.17
C ALA A 118 1.25 9.32 20.21
N LYS A 119 1.03 8.05 19.83
CA LYS A 119 2.09 7.05 19.71
C LYS A 119 1.93 6.33 18.39
N LEU A 120 2.96 6.34 17.57
CA LEU A 120 3.05 5.53 16.36
C LEU A 120 3.58 4.13 16.70
N THR A 121 2.94 3.11 16.15
CA THR A 121 3.49 1.77 16.00
C THR A 121 3.57 1.50 14.51
N TYR A 122 4.77 1.37 13.98
CA TYR A 122 5.04 1.08 12.57
C TYR A 122 5.47 -0.37 12.43
N GLN A 123 4.93 -1.07 11.46
CA GLN A 123 5.25 -2.46 11.17
C GLN A 123 5.67 -2.55 9.70
N GLU A 124 6.91 -2.92 9.47
CA GLU A 124 7.38 -3.28 8.14
C GLU A 124 6.79 -4.62 7.73
N GLY A 125 6.33 -4.68 6.48
CA GLY A 125 5.87 -5.90 5.82
C GLY A 125 6.79 -6.26 4.66
N ASN A 126 6.21 -6.81 3.58
CA ASN A 126 7.00 -7.29 2.46
C ASN A 126 7.75 -6.15 1.75
N ALA A 127 8.96 -6.42 1.34
CA ALA A 127 9.73 -5.55 0.46
C ALA A 127 9.05 -5.40 -0.91
N GLY A 128 9.41 -4.35 -1.64
CA GLY A 128 8.96 -4.18 -3.01
C GLY A 128 9.54 -5.24 -3.93
N LEU A 129 8.72 -5.77 -4.80
CA LEU A 129 9.13 -6.78 -5.77
C LEU A 129 9.84 -6.14 -6.95
N SER A 130 11.09 -6.52 -7.17
CA SER A 130 11.92 -6.02 -8.28
C SER A 130 12.52 -7.17 -9.06
N ASN A 131 12.24 -7.22 -10.37
CA ASN A 131 12.78 -8.22 -11.27
C ASN A 131 14.25 -7.97 -11.60
N ASP A 132 15.07 -9.00 -11.51
CA ASP A 132 16.44 -8.98 -12.00
C ASP A 132 16.47 -8.75 -13.52
N SER A 133 17.39 -7.92 -13.99
CA SER A 133 17.44 -7.50 -15.39
C SER A 133 17.82 -8.64 -16.34
N GLU A 134 18.71 -9.53 -15.94
CA GLU A 134 19.14 -10.66 -16.78
C GLU A 134 18.04 -11.73 -16.84
N CYS A 135 17.41 -12.03 -15.70
CA CYS A 135 16.28 -12.95 -15.64
C CYS A 135 15.08 -12.43 -16.45
N ALA A 136 14.78 -11.13 -16.35
CA ALA A 136 13.72 -10.48 -17.13
C ALA A 136 13.97 -10.57 -18.64
N GLU A 137 15.19 -10.29 -19.08
CA GLU A 137 15.56 -10.39 -20.51
C GLU A 137 15.50 -11.84 -21.03
N ARG A 138 15.94 -12.81 -20.24
CA ARG A 138 15.80 -14.23 -20.59
C ARG A 138 14.34 -14.62 -20.71
N CYS A 139 13.51 -14.22 -19.76
CA CYS A 139 12.07 -14.44 -19.79
C CYS A 139 11.43 -13.82 -21.04
N ARG A 140 11.75 -12.55 -21.34
CA ARG A 140 11.26 -11.87 -22.55
C ARG A 140 11.59 -12.64 -23.83
N LYS A 141 12.83 -13.11 -23.98
CA LYS A 141 13.21 -13.94 -25.13
C LYS A 141 12.40 -15.23 -25.22
N SER A 142 12.09 -15.86 -24.08
CA SER A 142 11.25 -17.05 -24.05
C SER A 142 9.81 -16.74 -24.46
N VAL A 143 9.24 -15.62 -24.00
CA VAL A 143 7.89 -15.16 -24.38
C VAL A 143 7.83 -14.94 -25.91
N VAL A 144 8.78 -14.20 -26.45
CA VAL A 144 8.83 -13.91 -27.90
C VAL A 144 8.97 -15.22 -28.71
N LYS A 145 9.82 -16.15 -28.27
CA LYS A 145 10.02 -17.45 -28.95
C LYS A 145 8.75 -18.30 -28.93
N LEU A 146 8.00 -18.31 -27.84
CA LEU A 146 6.82 -19.17 -27.67
C LEU A 146 5.55 -18.57 -28.28
N PHE A 147 5.40 -17.24 -28.16
CA PHE A 147 4.10 -16.58 -28.39
C PHE A 147 4.16 -15.40 -29.36
N GLY A 148 5.34 -15.00 -29.84
CA GLY A 148 5.53 -13.80 -30.68
C GLY A 148 5.75 -12.51 -29.89
N GLU A 149 6.21 -11.47 -30.57
CA GLU A 149 6.50 -10.15 -30.00
C GLU A 149 5.21 -9.47 -29.47
N GLU A 150 4.09 -9.72 -30.10
CA GLU A 150 2.77 -9.20 -29.73
C GLU A 150 2.24 -9.72 -28.38
N ALA A 151 2.82 -10.82 -27.87
CA ALA A 151 2.49 -11.34 -26.55
C ALA A 151 3.18 -10.55 -25.42
N VAL A 152 4.21 -9.78 -25.71
CA VAL A 152 4.92 -8.96 -24.72
C VAL A 152 4.06 -7.72 -24.37
N SER A 153 3.89 -7.47 -23.07
CA SER A 153 3.11 -6.34 -22.54
C SER A 153 4.00 -5.36 -21.81
N ASP A 154 3.73 -4.06 -22.00
CA ASP A 154 4.37 -2.95 -21.29
C ASP A 154 3.68 -2.60 -19.96
N TYR A 155 2.98 -3.56 -19.34
CA TYR A 155 2.35 -3.35 -18.05
C TYR A 155 3.37 -2.86 -17.00
N GLU A 156 3.14 -1.67 -16.46
CA GLU A 156 4.07 -0.97 -15.57
C GLU A 156 4.20 -1.58 -14.16
N GLY A 157 3.30 -2.47 -13.78
CA GLY A 157 3.23 -3.05 -12.45
C GLY A 157 2.09 -2.45 -11.61
N THR A 158 2.15 -2.63 -10.29
CA THR A 158 1.07 -2.23 -9.38
C THR A 158 1.61 -1.84 -8.00
N LEU A 159 0.85 -1.02 -7.26
CA LEU A 159 1.14 -0.71 -5.86
C LEU A 159 0.60 -1.78 -4.87
N ALA A 160 0.16 -2.93 -5.36
CA ALA A 160 -0.08 -4.10 -4.52
C ALA A 160 1.25 -4.65 -3.96
N GLY A 161 1.18 -5.40 -2.88
CA GLY A 161 2.33 -6.13 -2.32
C GLY A 161 2.32 -7.60 -2.75
N GLU A 162 3.51 -8.22 -2.75
CA GLU A 162 3.71 -9.62 -3.12
C GLU A 162 4.86 -10.21 -2.29
N ASP A 163 4.66 -11.36 -1.69
CA ASP A 163 5.67 -12.00 -0.83
C ASP A 163 6.76 -12.74 -1.62
N PHE A 164 6.59 -12.93 -2.92
CA PHE A 164 7.66 -13.44 -3.79
C PHE A 164 8.90 -12.54 -3.77
N SER A 165 8.77 -11.29 -3.36
CA SER A 165 9.89 -10.38 -3.13
C SER A 165 10.93 -10.94 -2.16
N GLU A 166 10.52 -11.73 -1.15
CA GLU A 166 11.43 -12.35 -0.18
C GLU A 166 12.36 -13.40 -0.84
N TYR A 167 11.91 -14.07 -1.90
CA TYR A 167 12.77 -14.94 -2.70
C TYR A 167 13.76 -14.13 -3.53
N LEU A 168 13.31 -13.00 -4.09
CA LEU A 168 14.16 -12.14 -4.92
C LEU A 168 15.24 -11.40 -4.13
N ASP A 169 15.07 -11.24 -2.82
CA ASP A 169 16.10 -10.74 -1.92
C ASP A 169 17.26 -11.75 -1.71
N ILE A 170 17.02 -13.02 -1.98
CA ILE A 170 17.98 -14.11 -1.79
C ILE A 170 18.64 -14.52 -3.11
N VAL A 171 17.84 -14.61 -4.20
CA VAL A 171 18.29 -15.07 -5.51
C VAL A 171 17.74 -14.18 -6.62
N PRO A 172 18.54 -13.93 -7.70
CA PRO A 172 18.02 -13.25 -8.87
C PRO A 172 16.86 -14.03 -9.50
N GLY A 173 15.79 -13.32 -9.87
CA GLY A 173 14.61 -13.94 -10.43
C GLY A 173 13.71 -12.94 -11.17
N VAL A 174 12.61 -13.46 -11.70
CA VAL A 174 11.61 -12.67 -12.40
C VAL A 174 10.20 -13.09 -11.99
N PHE A 175 9.40 -12.11 -11.60
CA PHE A 175 7.95 -12.26 -11.42
C PHE A 175 7.23 -11.79 -12.68
N VAL A 176 6.31 -12.61 -13.16
CA VAL A 176 5.65 -12.42 -14.46
C VAL A 176 4.16 -12.14 -14.24
N PHE A 177 3.65 -11.13 -14.93
CA PHE A 177 2.21 -10.88 -14.99
C PHE A 177 1.64 -11.51 -16.26
N LEU A 178 0.64 -12.38 -16.11
CA LEU A 178 -0.12 -12.96 -17.21
C LEU A 178 -1.48 -12.27 -17.31
N GLY A 179 -1.77 -11.60 -18.43
CA GLY A 179 -3.02 -10.94 -18.70
C GLY A 179 -4.14 -11.97 -18.90
N CYS A 180 -5.13 -11.94 -18.02
CA CYS A 180 -6.27 -12.89 -18.01
C CYS A 180 -7.63 -12.20 -18.14
N ARG A 181 -7.65 -10.87 -18.39
CA ARG A 181 -8.91 -10.14 -18.61
C ARG A 181 -9.47 -10.45 -19.99
N ASN A 182 -10.75 -10.85 -20.05
CA ASN A 182 -11.45 -11.11 -21.30
C ASN A 182 -12.97 -10.81 -21.14
N PRO A 183 -13.53 -9.79 -21.80
CA PRO A 183 -14.96 -9.47 -21.75
C PRO A 183 -15.86 -10.56 -22.32
N ASP A 184 -15.38 -11.36 -23.27
CA ASP A 184 -16.20 -12.39 -23.93
C ASP A 184 -16.58 -13.55 -23.00
N VAL A 185 -15.84 -13.72 -21.91
CA VAL A 185 -16.09 -14.73 -20.86
C VAL A 185 -16.36 -14.10 -19.49
N ASP A 186 -16.75 -12.81 -19.47
CA ASP A 186 -17.04 -12.03 -18.26
C ASP A 186 -15.86 -11.92 -17.26
N ALA A 187 -14.64 -12.19 -17.70
CA ALA A 187 -13.43 -12.06 -16.90
C ALA A 187 -12.95 -10.58 -16.87
N VAL A 188 -13.73 -9.71 -16.23
CA VAL A 188 -13.53 -8.25 -16.24
C VAL A 188 -13.38 -7.65 -14.85
N TYR A 189 -13.77 -8.38 -13.82
CA TYR A 189 -13.76 -7.89 -12.44
C TYR A 189 -12.36 -7.92 -11.83
N PRO A 190 -12.02 -6.94 -10.96
CA PRO A 190 -10.72 -6.89 -10.32
C PRO A 190 -10.56 -7.99 -9.26
N GLN A 191 -9.30 -8.27 -8.90
CA GLN A 191 -8.97 -9.11 -7.74
C GLN A 191 -9.73 -8.64 -6.48
N HIS A 192 -10.07 -9.56 -5.58
CA HIS A 192 -10.88 -9.36 -4.37
C HIS A 192 -12.38 -9.03 -4.63
N SER A 193 -12.84 -8.99 -5.87
CA SER A 193 -14.27 -8.97 -6.16
C SER A 193 -14.90 -10.36 -5.94
N GLY A 194 -16.13 -10.42 -5.43
CA GLY A 194 -16.89 -11.68 -5.36
C GLY A 194 -17.27 -12.26 -6.73
N TYR A 195 -17.12 -11.48 -7.79
CA TYR A 195 -17.33 -11.88 -9.19
C TYR A 195 -16.02 -12.12 -9.96
N TYR A 196 -14.87 -12.10 -9.25
CA TYR A 196 -13.58 -12.31 -9.90
C TYR A 196 -13.51 -13.66 -10.61
N THR A 197 -13.14 -13.63 -11.87
CA THR A 197 -12.82 -14.79 -12.69
C THR A 197 -11.72 -14.45 -13.67
N VAL A 198 -11.15 -15.46 -14.31
CA VAL A 198 -10.06 -15.33 -15.30
C VAL A 198 -10.44 -16.04 -16.60
N ASP A 199 -9.89 -15.57 -17.69
CA ASP A 199 -9.93 -16.35 -18.94
C ASP A 199 -9.00 -17.56 -18.80
N GLU A 200 -9.58 -18.74 -18.59
CA GLU A 200 -8.83 -19.98 -18.40
C GLU A 200 -8.03 -20.40 -19.65
N SER A 201 -8.40 -19.90 -20.83
CA SER A 201 -7.69 -20.21 -22.08
C SER A 201 -6.23 -19.77 -22.09
N VAL A 202 -5.88 -18.76 -21.23
CA VAL A 202 -4.50 -18.23 -21.10
C VAL A 202 -3.63 -19.03 -20.14
N LEU A 203 -4.18 -19.89 -19.29
CA LEU A 203 -3.41 -20.64 -18.28
C LEU A 203 -2.34 -21.52 -18.89
N LYS A 204 -2.61 -22.09 -20.06
CA LYS A 204 -1.62 -22.87 -20.83
C LYS A 204 -0.38 -22.05 -21.20
N ASN A 205 -0.53 -20.72 -21.42
CA ASN A 205 0.59 -19.85 -21.76
C ASN A 205 1.51 -19.64 -20.54
N GLY A 206 0.92 -19.47 -19.34
CA GLY A 206 1.68 -19.44 -18.09
C GLY A 206 2.45 -20.73 -17.85
N ALA A 207 1.79 -21.86 -17.98
CA ALA A 207 2.42 -23.18 -17.80
C ALA A 207 3.51 -23.49 -18.83
N ALA A 208 3.41 -22.97 -20.07
CA ALA A 208 4.42 -23.17 -21.10
C ALA A 208 5.64 -22.26 -20.90
N LEU A 209 5.50 -21.14 -20.20
CA LEU A 209 6.58 -20.20 -19.90
C LEU A 209 7.40 -20.62 -18.68
N ALA A 210 6.75 -21.23 -17.66
CA ALA A 210 7.38 -21.70 -16.42
C ALA A 210 8.26 -22.92 -16.66
#